data_a848c41fb7859f2f923f10a05e278202
#
_entry.id   a848c41fb7859f2f923f10a05e278202
#
_cell.length_a   1.000
_cell.length_b   1.000
_cell.length_c   1.000
_cell.angle_alpha   90.00
_cell.angle_beta   90.00
_cell.angle_gamma   90.00
#
_symmetry.space_group_name_H-M   'P 1'
#
loop_
_entity.id
_entity.type
_entity.pdbx_description
1 polymer ?
#
loop_
_entity_poly.entity_id
_entity_poly.type
_entity_poly.pdbx_seq_one_letter_code
_entity_poly.pdbx_strand_id
1 'polypeptide(L)'
;MANYKIGTMLTVSADVELKDFLGDKTLINKGTKIWIGADNLAHYQDGTIQRLSEDSTVKGYNTKGIAERILSQLNTDFPLDEMCEEYEIELKDIKDSIEYALEELGLC
;
A
#
# COMPACT_ATOMS: atom_id res chain seq x y z
N MET A 1 -21.75 2.88 3.74
CA MET A 1 -21.04 1.62 3.40
C MET A 1 -19.92 1.91 2.42
N ALA A 2 -18.72 1.46 2.72
CA ALA A 2 -17.57 1.64 1.84
C ALA A 2 -17.15 0.30 1.25
N ASN A 3 -16.87 0.29 -0.04
CA ASN A 3 -16.41 -0.91 -0.74
C ASN A 3 -14.98 -0.68 -1.22
N TYR A 4 -14.09 -1.61 -0.88
CA TYR A 4 -12.68 -1.54 -1.27
C TYR A 4 -12.25 -2.82 -1.95
N LYS A 5 -11.24 -2.70 -2.81
CA LYS A 5 -10.51 -3.86 -3.32
C LYS A 5 -9.24 -4.03 -2.49
N ILE A 6 -8.79 -5.27 -2.33
CA ILE A 6 -7.54 -5.57 -1.65
C ILE A 6 -6.39 -4.84 -2.36
N GLY A 7 -5.58 -4.13 -1.59
CA GLY A 7 -4.45 -3.38 -2.13
C GLY A 7 -4.80 -1.96 -2.60
N THR A 8 -6.05 -1.51 -2.43
CA THR A 8 -6.40 -0.13 -2.74
C THR A 8 -5.50 0.80 -1.95
N MET A 9 -4.82 1.70 -2.65
CA MET A 9 -3.92 2.67 -2.05
C MET A 9 -4.64 4.01 -1.83
N LEU A 10 -4.51 4.53 -0.63
CA LEU A 10 -5.04 5.83 -0.25
C LEU A 10 -3.91 6.68 0.32
N THR A 11 -4.10 7.99 0.31
CA THR A 11 -3.13 8.92 0.86
C THR A 11 -3.76 9.67 2.03
N VAL A 12 -3.05 9.73 3.14
CA VAL A 12 -3.51 10.45 4.33
C VAL A 12 -3.60 11.94 4.01
N SER A 13 -4.77 12.54 4.22
CA SER A 13 -5.04 13.93 3.84
C SER A 13 -4.65 14.96 4.90
N ALA A 14 -4.39 14.52 6.12
CA ALA A 14 -3.96 15.38 7.23
C ALA A 14 -3.19 14.54 8.24
N ASP A 15 -2.33 15.19 9.04
CA ASP A 15 -1.61 14.50 10.10
C ASP A 15 -2.60 13.86 11.08
N VAL A 16 -2.39 12.59 11.41
CA VAL A 16 -3.24 11.81 12.31
C VAL A 16 -2.39 11.21 13.41
N GLU A 17 -2.84 11.35 14.65
CA GLU A 17 -2.23 10.71 15.80
C GLU A 17 -3.04 9.49 16.19
N LEU A 18 -2.41 8.33 16.21
CA LEU A 18 -3.05 7.07 16.58
C LEU A 18 -2.49 6.58 17.90
N LYS A 19 -3.34 5.94 18.68
CA LYS A 19 -2.99 5.39 19.98
C LYS A 19 -3.26 3.90 19.97
N ASP A 20 -2.27 3.10 20.34
CA ASP A 20 -2.43 1.65 20.43
C ASP A 20 -2.99 1.22 21.80
N PHE A 21 -3.12 -0.08 22.04
CA PHE A 21 -3.65 -0.60 23.31
C PHE A 21 -2.78 -0.25 24.51
N LEU A 22 -1.49 -0.07 24.29
CA LEU A 22 -0.52 0.20 25.36
C LEU A 22 -0.43 1.69 25.67
N GLY A 23 -1.16 2.50 24.90
CA GLY A 23 -1.15 3.94 25.06
C GLY A 23 -0.05 4.65 24.32
N ASP A 24 0.75 3.92 23.54
CA ASP A 24 1.77 4.52 22.71
C ASP A 24 1.14 5.26 21.53
N LYS A 25 1.69 6.42 21.22
CA LYS A 25 1.17 7.28 20.15
C LYS A 25 2.04 7.17 18.92
N THR A 26 1.39 7.05 17.77
CA THR A 26 2.07 7.06 16.47
C THR A 26 1.51 8.20 15.64
N LEU A 27 2.39 9.05 15.15
CA LEU A 27 2.01 10.15 14.26
C LEU A 27 2.11 9.67 12.82
N ILE A 28 0.98 9.75 12.11
CA ILE A 28 0.92 9.46 10.68
C ILE A 28 0.83 10.79 9.95
N ASN A 29 1.86 11.12 9.21
CA ASN A 29 1.95 12.41 8.53
C ASN A 29 1.07 12.47 7.29
N LYS A 30 0.60 13.66 6.97
CA LYS A 30 -0.07 13.94 5.70
C LYS A 30 0.81 13.47 4.55
N GLY A 31 0.20 12.80 3.57
CA GLY A 31 0.90 12.26 2.42
C GLY A 31 1.37 10.81 2.58
N THR A 32 1.22 10.24 3.78
CA THR A 32 1.55 8.83 3.99
C THR A 32 0.62 7.93 3.17
N LYS A 33 1.20 6.97 2.47
CA LYS A 33 0.44 6.00 1.69
C LYS A 33 -0.01 4.85 2.58
N ILE A 34 -1.28 4.47 2.42
CA ILE A 34 -1.86 3.32 3.12
C ILE A 34 -2.50 2.39 2.12
N TRP A 35 -2.58 1.12 2.46
CA TRP A 35 -3.16 0.08 1.61
C TRP A 35 -4.21 -0.71 2.38
N ILE A 36 -5.30 -1.03 1.71
CA ILE A 36 -6.36 -1.84 2.28
C ILE A 36 -5.98 -3.32 2.15
N GLY A 37 -5.95 -4.02 3.28
CA GLY A 37 -5.59 -5.43 3.31
C GLY A 37 -6.81 -6.36 3.25
N ALA A 38 -6.55 -7.63 2.98
CA ALA A 38 -7.57 -8.67 2.99
C ALA A 38 -8.14 -8.93 4.39
N ASP A 39 -7.45 -8.44 5.42
CA ASP A 39 -7.82 -8.57 6.83
C ASP A 39 -8.75 -7.46 7.32
N ASN A 40 -9.25 -6.63 6.42
CA ASN A 40 -10.08 -5.45 6.73
C ASN A 40 -9.34 -4.40 7.56
N LEU A 41 -8.03 -4.34 7.42
CA LEU A 41 -7.19 -3.35 8.09
C LEU A 41 -6.57 -2.42 7.08
N ALA A 42 -6.31 -1.19 7.50
CA ALA A 42 -5.53 -0.23 6.72
C ALA A 42 -4.09 -0.32 7.17
N HIS A 43 -3.20 -0.61 6.24
CA HIS A 43 -1.77 -0.82 6.50
C HIS A 43 -0.93 0.29 5.87
N TYR A 44 0.15 0.67 6.53
CA TYR A 44 1.19 1.48 5.93
C TYR A 44 2.50 0.69 5.99
N GLN A 45 3.55 1.21 5.43
CA GLN A 45 4.80 0.47 5.28
C GLN A 45 5.33 -0.12 6.60
N ASP A 46 5.16 0.60 7.72
CA ASP A 46 5.69 0.20 9.01
C ASP A 46 4.69 -0.51 9.91
N GLY A 47 3.49 -0.79 9.43
CA GLY A 47 2.52 -1.50 10.26
C GLY A 47 1.06 -1.27 9.87
N THR A 48 0.18 -1.39 10.85
CA THR A 48 -1.26 -1.26 10.69
C THR A 48 -1.72 0.07 11.29
N ILE A 49 -2.51 0.83 10.55
CA ILE A 49 -3.03 2.11 11.02
C ILE A 49 -4.32 1.89 11.83
N GLN A 50 -5.31 1.25 11.24
CA GLN A 50 -6.58 1.04 11.91
C GLN A 50 -7.42 -0.02 11.20
N ARG A 51 -8.45 -0.51 11.91
CA ARG A 51 -9.45 -1.38 11.34
C ARG A 51 -10.48 -0.56 10.55
N LEU A 52 -10.93 -1.08 9.42
CA LEU A 52 -12.01 -0.47 8.66
C LEU A 52 -13.32 -0.58 9.46
N SER A 53 -14.27 0.30 9.15
CA SER A 53 -15.58 0.23 9.80
C SER A 53 -16.28 -1.09 9.46
N GLU A 54 -17.15 -1.56 10.37
CA GLU A 54 -17.84 -2.86 10.24
C GLU A 54 -18.72 -2.94 8.99
N ASP A 55 -19.21 -1.82 8.49
CA ASP A 55 -20.03 -1.77 7.28
C ASP A 55 -19.20 -1.67 6.00
N SER A 56 -17.88 -1.71 6.12
CA SER A 56 -16.99 -1.73 4.95
C SER A 56 -16.84 -3.14 4.42
N THR A 57 -16.78 -3.25 3.09
CA THR A 57 -16.60 -4.53 2.39
C THR A 57 -15.29 -4.49 1.62
N VAL A 58 -14.51 -5.56 1.77
CA VAL A 58 -13.27 -5.72 1.01
C VAL A 58 -13.40 -6.95 0.13
N LYS A 59 -13.40 -6.75 -1.19
CA LYS A 59 -13.57 -7.84 -2.15
C LYS A 59 -12.86 -7.51 -3.45
N GLY A 60 -12.21 -8.50 -4.03
CA GLY A 60 -11.45 -8.33 -5.27
C GLY A 60 -10.08 -7.73 -5.02
N TYR A 61 -9.36 -7.43 -6.08
CA TYR A 61 -7.97 -6.99 -6.02
C TYR A 61 -7.75 -5.73 -6.83
N ASN A 62 -7.00 -4.78 -6.28
CA ASN A 62 -6.54 -3.59 -6.98
C ASN A 62 -5.08 -3.83 -7.38
N THR A 63 -4.85 -4.27 -8.60
CA THR A 63 -3.51 -4.63 -9.08
C THR A 63 -2.54 -3.45 -9.06
N LYS A 64 -3.01 -2.25 -9.35
CA LYS A 64 -2.17 -1.05 -9.31
C LYS A 64 -1.70 -0.74 -7.90
N GLY A 65 -2.61 -0.81 -6.94
CA GLY A 65 -2.28 -0.58 -5.52
C GLY A 65 -1.36 -1.66 -4.97
N ILE A 66 -1.59 -2.92 -5.33
CA ILE A 66 -0.73 -4.04 -4.93
C ILE A 66 0.68 -3.85 -5.49
N ALA A 67 0.80 -3.47 -6.77
CA ALA A 67 2.09 -3.22 -7.39
C ALA A 67 2.85 -2.08 -6.70
N GLU A 68 2.14 -1.00 -6.33
CA GLU A 68 2.74 0.10 -5.56
C GLU A 68 3.25 -0.37 -4.20
N ARG A 69 2.51 -1.23 -3.52
CA ARG A 69 2.93 -1.76 -2.22
C ARG A 69 4.17 -2.65 -2.36
N ILE A 70 4.19 -3.51 -3.37
CA ILE A 70 5.35 -4.36 -3.65
C ILE A 70 6.57 -3.51 -3.96
N LEU A 71 6.41 -2.52 -4.82
CA LEU A 71 7.49 -1.63 -5.20
C LEU A 71 8.03 -0.85 -4.00
N SER A 72 7.14 -0.36 -3.13
CA SER A 72 7.51 0.34 -1.90
C SER A 72 8.35 -0.56 -0.99
N GLN A 73 7.96 -1.84 -0.85
CA GLN A 73 8.70 -2.80 -0.04
C GLN A 73 10.09 -3.06 -0.63
N LEU A 74 10.16 -3.26 -1.94
CA LEU A 74 11.43 -3.50 -2.62
C LEU A 74 12.38 -2.30 -2.50
N ASN A 75 11.83 -1.09 -2.60
CA ASN A 75 12.64 0.11 -2.48
C ASN A 75 13.16 0.33 -1.04
N THR A 76 12.47 -0.24 -0.06
CA THR A 76 12.92 -0.24 1.33
C THR A 76 14.05 -1.25 1.55
N ASP A 77 13.89 -2.45 0.97
CA ASP A 77 14.83 -3.56 1.18
C ASP A 77 16.07 -3.47 0.27
N PHE A 78 15.93 -2.80 -0.88
CA PHE A 78 16.98 -2.71 -1.89
C PHE A 78 17.12 -1.28 -2.39
N PRO A 79 18.31 -0.86 -2.85
CA PRO A 79 18.50 0.49 -3.39
C PRO A 79 17.97 0.61 -4.83
N LEU A 80 16.63 0.48 -4.99
CA LEU A 80 16.02 0.48 -6.33
C LEU A 80 16.27 1.76 -7.12
N ASP A 81 16.26 2.92 -6.46
CA ASP A 81 16.50 4.19 -7.14
C ASP A 81 17.89 4.22 -7.78
N GLU A 82 18.90 3.76 -7.02
CA GLU A 82 20.28 3.69 -7.53
C GLU A 82 20.42 2.63 -8.61
N MET A 83 19.76 1.48 -8.44
CA MET A 83 19.78 0.40 -9.43
C MET A 83 19.13 0.81 -10.72
N CYS A 84 18.01 1.52 -10.66
CA CYS A 84 17.32 2.03 -11.84
C CYS A 84 18.17 3.04 -12.58
N GLU A 85 18.85 3.93 -11.87
CA GLU A 85 19.75 4.90 -12.47
C GLU A 85 20.93 4.22 -13.16
N GLU A 86 21.53 3.22 -12.50
CA GLU A 86 22.68 2.48 -13.04
C GLU A 86 22.33 1.71 -14.30
N TYR A 87 21.17 1.10 -14.37
CA TYR A 87 20.73 0.28 -15.51
C TYR A 87 19.82 1.01 -16.48
N GLU A 88 19.63 2.32 -16.30
CA GLU A 88 18.78 3.15 -17.15
C GLU A 88 17.34 2.62 -17.24
N ILE A 89 16.78 2.18 -16.11
CA ILE A 89 15.42 1.68 -15.99
C ILE A 89 14.61 2.66 -15.15
N GLU A 90 13.34 2.85 -15.48
CA GLU A 90 12.43 3.66 -14.66
C GLU A 90 11.66 2.77 -13.67
N LEU A 91 11.40 3.28 -12.47
CA LEU A 91 10.58 2.59 -11.47
C LEU A 91 9.19 2.25 -12.02
N LYS A 92 8.66 3.09 -12.88
CA LYS A 92 7.39 2.87 -13.55
C LYS A 92 7.40 1.57 -14.35
N ASP A 93 8.52 1.25 -15.01
CA ASP A 93 8.63 0.03 -15.79
C ASP A 93 8.58 -1.20 -14.92
N ILE A 94 9.19 -1.14 -13.74
CA ILE A 94 9.14 -2.23 -12.76
C ILE A 94 7.71 -2.41 -12.26
N LYS A 95 7.04 -1.30 -11.93
CA LYS A 95 5.65 -1.32 -11.48
C LYS A 95 4.72 -1.92 -12.54
N ASP A 96 4.86 -1.49 -13.79
CA ASP A 96 4.05 -1.98 -14.91
C ASP A 96 4.24 -3.48 -15.10
N SER A 97 5.46 -3.97 -14.95
CA SER A 97 5.76 -5.40 -15.02
C SER A 97 5.07 -6.19 -13.91
N ILE A 98 5.05 -5.65 -12.69
CA ILE A 98 4.36 -6.27 -11.57
C ILE A 98 2.84 -6.29 -11.82
N GLU A 99 2.27 -5.20 -12.28
CA GLU A 99 0.84 -5.12 -12.62
C GLU A 99 0.47 -6.16 -13.67
N TYR A 100 1.28 -6.27 -14.70
CA TYR A 100 1.06 -7.25 -15.76
C TYR A 100 1.03 -8.68 -15.22
N ALA A 101 1.97 -9.02 -14.37
CA ALA A 101 2.03 -10.36 -13.77
C ALA A 101 0.78 -10.66 -12.92
N LEU A 102 0.31 -9.66 -12.15
CA LEU A 102 -0.89 -9.81 -11.35
C LEU A 102 -2.14 -10.00 -12.20
N GLU A 103 -2.25 -9.23 -13.27
CA GLU A 103 -3.39 -9.33 -14.22
C GLU A 103 -3.42 -10.69 -14.91
N GLU A 104 -2.24 -11.22 -15.28
CA GLU A 104 -2.12 -12.55 -15.91
C GLU A 104 -2.58 -13.68 -14.98
N LEU A 105 -2.50 -13.47 -13.67
CA LEU A 105 -3.01 -14.41 -12.67
C LEU A 105 -4.51 -14.25 -12.42
N GLY A 106 -5.15 -13.28 -13.07
CA GLY A 106 -6.57 -13.03 -12.90
C GLY A 106 -6.93 -12.25 -11.63
N LEU A 107 -5.97 -11.55 -11.05
CA LEU A 107 -6.15 -10.75 -9.83
C LEU A 107 -6.58 -9.32 -10.18
N CYS A 108 -7.73 -9.15 -10.77
CA CYS A 108 -8.20 -7.81 -11.14
C CYS A 108 -9.70 -7.64 -10.92
#